data_8999ac6d8f7c5793ba6252841377b67d
#
_entry.id   8999ac6d8f7c5793ba6252841377b67d
#
_cell.length_a   1.000
_cell.length_b   1.000
_cell.length_c   1.000
_cell.angle_alpha   90.00
_cell.angle_beta   90.00
_cell.angle_gamma   90.00
#
_symmetry.space_group_name_H-M   'P 1'
#
loop_
_entity.id
_entity.type
_entity.pdbx_description
1 polymer ?
#
loop_
_entity_poly.entity_id
_entity_poly.type
_entity_poly.pdbx_seq_one_letter_code
_entity_poly.pdbx_strand_id
1 'polypeptide(L)'
;MTRTRVILSFAALLAALLAGGSVRADDAAVHYNMGLQLKRHGKTAEAMVEIKQAIQLRPNYAAAWSTLGTLYRMEGDLDNAAQALQKALKLEPADGNAYANLGAIYGRQKRWSEAIAALQHAVILLPNDYEAQTSLGAALRQIGDYPKAVPHLRRATEIKPGDPLGWSNLGIALTKINDREGAIVALKKAIELDPKNGQTHLNLAVAYRRQKKTDAAIEEYETAVSLDPGLAGGYYDLGLLYSQDRRYDEALTAFKKYLASSEHLDAGSRRDAEERIKSLEGAVKKK
;
A
#
# COMPACT_ATOMS: atom_id res chain seq x y z
N MET A 1 21.06 -65.38 25.48
CA MET A 1 19.65 -64.98 25.26
C MET A 1 19.38 -63.47 25.49
N THR A 2 20.35 -62.58 25.42
CA THR A 2 20.21 -61.16 25.83
C THR A 2 20.33 -60.11 24.72
N ARG A 3 20.87 -60.44 23.54
CA ARG A 3 21.04 -59.46 22.44
C ARG A 3 19.78 -59.27 21.56
N THR A 4 18.95 -60.32 21.41
CA THR A 4 17.74 -60.26 20.55
C THR A 4 16.57 -59.49 21.18
N ARG A 5 16.47 -59.44 22.52
CA ARG A 5 15.43 -58.63 23.22
C ARG A 5 15.64 -57.14 23.18
N VAL A 6 16.90 -56.65 23.11
CA VAL A 6 17.21 -55.23 23.07
C VAL A 6 16.93 -54.63 21.67
N ILE A 7 17.17 -55.41 20.59
CA ILE A 7 16.91 -54.97 19.21
C ILE A 7 15.40 -54.85 18.94
N LEU A 8 14.57 -55.80 19.48
CA LEU A 8 13.12 -55.73 19.36
C LEU A 8 12.50 -54.52 20.10
N SER A 9 13.09 -54.12 21.24
CA SER A 9 12.61 -52.94 21.96
C SER A 9 12.95 -51.64 21.25
N PHE A 10 14.10 -51.52 20.57
CA PHE A 10 14.48 -50.34 19.81
C PHE A 10 13.64 -50.19 18.53
N ALA A 11 13.37 -51.29 17.83
CA ALA A 11 12.49 -51.28 16.65
C ALA A 11 11.05 -50.91 17.01
N ALA A 12 10.53 -51.43 18.13
CA ALA A 12 9.20 -51.09 18.62
C ALA A 12 9.12 -49.64 19.11
N LEU A 13 10.16 -49.09 19.73
CA LEU A 13 10.24 -47.69 20.13
C LEU A 13 10.34 -46.78 18.92
N LEU A 14 11.11 -47.17 17.89
CA LEU A 14 11.25 -46.43 16.63
C LEU A 14 9.93 -46.47 15.83
N ALA A 15 9.23 -47.60 15.80
CA ALA A 15 7.90 -47.73 15.18
C ALA A 15 6.83 -46.92 15.92
N ALA A 16 6.86 -46.90 17.25
CA ALA A 16 5.95 -46.08 18.04
C ALA A 16 6.24 -44.54 17.88
N LEU A 17 7.50 -44.16 17.76
CA LEU A 17 7.91 -42.78 17.45
C LEU A 17 7.50 -42.35 16.04
N LEU A 18 7.63 -43.26 15.05
CA LEU A 18 7.20 -43.01 13.68
C LEU A 18 5.68 -42.99 13.55
N ALA A 19 4.98 -43.91 14.23
CA ALA A 19 3.51 -43.94 14.27
C ALA A 19 2.94 -42.70 15.01
N GLY A 20 3.53 -42.34 16.15
CA GLY A 20 3.14 -41.11 16.87
C GLY A 20 3.43 -39.84 16.12
N GLY A 21 4.48 -39.83 15.28
CA GLY A 21 4.81 -38.72 14.39
C GLY A 21 3.81 -38.55 13.25
N SER A 22 3.35 -39.66 12.64
CA SER A 22 2.34 -39.64 11.57
C SER A 22 0.97 -39.20 12.07
N VAL A 23 0.51 -39.73 13.20
CA VAL A 23 -0.78 -39.31 13.81
C VAL A 23 -0.78 -37.80 14.14
N ARG A 24 0.27 -37.32 14.78
CA ARG A 24 0.37 -35.84 15.09
C ARG A 24 0.45 -35.00 13.83
N ALA A 25 1.04 -35.49 12.75
CA ALA A 25 1.10 -34.77 11.49
C ALA A 25 -0.27 -34.69 10.82
N ASP A 26 -1.08 -35.73 10.90
CA ASP A 26 -2.46 -35.75 10.40
C ASP A 26 -3.35 -34.80 11.22
N ASP A 27 -3.23 -34.81 12.56
CA ASP A 27 -3.96 -33.92 13.44
C ASP A 27 -3.60 -32.43 13.14
N ALA A 28 -2.33 -32.14 12.89
CA ALA A 28 -1.91 -30.77 12.50
C ALA A 28 -2.58 -30.31 11.19
N ALA A 29 -2.73 -31.21 10.22
CA ALA A 29 -3.41 -30.90 8.96
C ALA A 29 -4.91 -30.68 9.16
N VAL A 30 -5.55 -31.44 10.05
CA VAL A 30 -6.97 -31.26 10.40
C VAL A 30 -7.20 -29.86 10.99
N HIS A 31 -6.44 -29.48 12.01
CA HIS A 31 -6.53 -28.17 12.63
C HIS A 31 -6.23 -27.04 11.63
N TYR A 32 -5.23 -27.20 10.76
CA TYR A 32 -4.93 -26.23 9.71
C TYR A 32 -6.12 -26.02 8.76
N ASN A 33 -6.72 -27.11 8.26
CA ASN A 33 -7.87 -27.06 7.36
C ASN A 33 -9.11 -26.44 8.04
N MET A 34 -9.33 -26.73 9.31
CA MET A 34 -10.41 -26.13 10.11
C MET A 34 -10.18 -24.63 10.29
N GLY A 35 -8.96 -24.22 10.57
CA GLY A 35 -8.57 -22.80 10.63
C GLY A 35 -8.79 -22.08 9.30
N LEU A 36 -8.47 -22.70 8.16
CA LEU A 36 -8.75 -22.14 6.83
C LEU A 36 -10.24 -21.96 6.56
N GLN A 37 -11.07 -22.92 6.95
CA GLN A 37 -12.54 -22.82 6.83
C GLN A 37 -13.07 -21.67 7.67
N LEU A 38 -12.67 -21.57 8.94
CA LEU A 38 -13.07 -20.50 9.84
C LEU A 38 -12.65 -19.12 9.30
N LYS A 39 -11.44 -19.00 8.76
CA LYS A 39 -10.97 -17.79 8.08
C LYS A 39 -11.88 -17.39 6.91
N ARG A 40 -12.29 -18.35 6.07
CA ARG A 40 -13.22 -18.10 4.93
C ARG A 40 -14.57 -17.59 5.40
N HIS A 41 -15.02 -18.00 6.58
CA HIS A 41 -16.28 -17.54 7.19
C HIS A 41 -16.12 -16.26 8.03
N GLY A 42 -14.96 -15.60 8.00
CA GLY A 42 -14.69 -14.38 8.75
C GLY A 42 -14.51 -14.55 10.25
N LYS A 43 -14.42 -15.80 10.73
CA LYS A 43 -14.24 -16.16 12.15
C LYS A 43 -12.76 -16.13 12.53
N THR A 44 -12.17 -14.93 12.51
CA THR A 44 -10.71 -14.74 12.61
C THR A 44 -10.15 -15.29 13.94
N ALA A 45 -10.80 -14.97 15.06
CA ALA A 45 -10.32 -15.43 16.37
C ALA A 45 -10.34 -16.97 16.51
N GLU A 46 -11.43 -17.61 16.08
CA GLU A 46 -11.54 -19.08 16.08
C GLU A 46 -10.49 -19.70 15.13
N ALA A 47 -10.31 -19.10 13.94
CA ALA A 47 -9.29 -19.54 12.99
C ALA A 47 -7.88 -19.49 13.60
N MET A 48 -7.55 -18.43 14.34
CA MET A 48 -6.25 -18.31 15.02
C MET A 48 -6.01 -19.41 16.05
N VAL A 49 -7.04 -19.82 16.77
CA VAL A 49 -6.94 -20.93 17.74
C VAL A 49 -6.54 -22.21 17.01
N GLU A 50 -7.26 -22.56 15.95
CA GLU A 50 -7.02 -23.78 15.17
C GLU A 50 -5.64 -23.76 14.48
N ILE A 51 -5.25 -22.63 13.89
CA ILE A 51 -3.91 -22.49 13.28
C ILE A 51 -2.79 -22.59 14.32
N LYS A 52 -2.97 -22.06 15.53
CA LYS A 52 -2.00 -22.21 16.62
C LYS A 52 -1.90 -23.67 17.08
N GLN A 53 -3.00 -24.41 17.12
CA GLN A 53 -2.98 -25.85 17.40
C GLN A 53 -2.21 -26.62 16.32
N ALA A 54 -2.44 -26.30 15.04
CA ALA A 54 -1.67 -26.91 13.93
C ALA A 54 -0.17 -26.66 14.08
N ILE A 55 0.24 -25.44 14.46
CA ILE A 55 1.65 -25.08 14.69
C ILE A 55 2.21 -25.81 15.92
N GLN A 56 1.44 -25.96 16.99
CA GLN A 56 1.85 -26.65 18.19
C GLN A 56 2.11 -28.15 17.93
N LEU A 57 1.27 -28.78 17.11
CA LEU A 57 1.44 -30.16 16.67
C LEU A 57 2.58 -30.32 15.65
N ARG A 58 2.79 -29.33 14.78
CA ARG A 58 3.83 -29.33 13.75
C ARG A 58 4.51 -27.95 13.69
N PRO A 59 5.56 -27.70 14.51
CA PRO A 59 6.23 -26.40 14.58
C PRO A 59 6.91 -25.93 13.28
N ASN A 60 7.21 -26.83 12.36
CA ASN A 60 7.77 -26.53 11.04
C ASN A 60 6.71 -26.46 9.91
N TYR A 61 5.45 -26.24 10.25
CA TYR A 61 4.37 -26.11 9.28
C TYR A 61 4.35 -24.68 8.69
N ALA A 62 5.13 -24.43 7.64
CA ALA A 62 5.30 -23.13 7.02
C ALA A 62 3.96 -22.47 6.65
N ALA A 63 3.07 -23.24 5.98
CA ALA A 63 1.76 -22.72 5.57
C ALA A 63 0.88 -22.28 6.76
N ALA A 64 0.99 -22.95 7.91
CA ALA A 64 0.27 -22.54 9.12
C ALA A 64 0.84 -21.22 9.69
N TRP A 65 2.16 -21.05 9.69
CA TRP A 65 2.80 -19.79 10.07
C TRP A 65 2.42 -18.65 9.13
N SER A 66 2.40 -18.88 7.82
CA SER A 66 1.98 -17.88 6.81
C SER A 66 0.51 -17.47 7.00
N THR A 67 -0.36 -18.47 7.26
CA THR A 67 -1.78 -18.20 7.56
C THR A 67 -1.96 -17.44 8.87
N LEU A 68 -1.21 -17.78 9.93
CA LEU A 68 -1.25 -17.07 11.21
C LEU A 68 -0.84 -15.60 11.04
N GLY A 69 0.21 -15.36 10.25
CA GLY A 69 0.62 -14.00 9.92
C GLY A 69 -0.46 -13.19 9.19
N THR A 70 -1.18 -13.83 8.27
CA THR A 70 -2.33 -13.19 7.59
C THR A 70 -3.47 -12.89 8.57
N LEU A 71 -3.78 -13.80 9.50
CA LEU A 71 -4.81 -13.60 10.52
C LEU A 71 -4.46 -12.46 11.48
N TYR A 72 -3.22 -12.39 11.97
CA TYR A 72 -2.75 -11.27 12.78
C TYR A 72 -2.86 -9.93 12.02
N ARG A 73 -2.54 -9.92 10.72
CA ARG A 73 -2.69 -8.71 9.88
C ARG A 73 -4.15 -8.27 9.78
N MET A 74 -5.10 -9.21 9.70
CA MET A 74 -6.55 -8.91 9.67
C MET A 74 -7.02 -8.30 10.99
N GLU A 75 -6.48 -8.74 12.12
CA GLU A 75 -6.73 -8.17 13.45
C GLU A 75 -5.98 -6.83 13.70
N GLY A 76 -5.09 -6.45 12.79
CA GLY A 76 -4.29 -5.23 12.94
C GLY A 76 -3.04 -5.39 13.80
N ASP A 77 -2.75 -6.59 14.28
CA ASP A 77 -1.53 -6.91 15.04
C ASP A 77 -0.35 -7.11 14.07
N LEU A 78 0.20 -5.98 13.62
CA LEU A 78 1.22 -5.97 12.57
C LEU A 78 2.54 -6.59 13.02
N ASP A 79 2.88 -6.50 14.30
CA ASP A 79 4.14 -7.02 14.83
C ASP A 79 4.13 -8.56 14.88
N ASN A 80 3.10 -9.15 15.44
CA ASN A 80 2.94 -10.61 15.43
C ASN A 80 2.72 -11.15 14.02
N ALA A 81 2.05 -10.40 13.15
CA ALA A 81 1.92 -10.76 11.74
C ALA A 81 3.29 -10.87 11.04
N ALA A 82 4.16 -9.87 11.22
CA ALA A 82 5.51 -9.89 10.65
C ALA A 82 6.35 -11.06 11.20
N GLN A 83 6.32 -11.30 12.51
CA GLN A 83 7.05 -12.41 13.13
C GLN A 83 6.60 -13.77 12.58
N ALA A 84 5.29 -14.00 12.46
CA ALA A 84 4.74 -15.24 11.94
C ALA A 84 5.16 -15.48 10.47
N LEU A 85 5.07 -14.43 9.63
CA LEU A 85 5.51 -14.51 8.23
C LEU A 85 7.02 -14.72 8.09
N GLN A 86 7.84 -14.07 8.90
CA GLN A 86 9.28 -14.32 8.94
C GLN A 86 9.60 -15.77 9.32
N LYS A 87 8.81 -16.36 10.25
CA LYS A 87 8.94 -17.77 10.60
C LYS A 87 8.55 -18.69 9.45
N ALA A 88 7.46 -18.36 8.75
CA ALA A 88 7.06 -19.09 7.54
C ALA A 88 8.17 -19.04 6.48
N LEU A 89 8.71 -17.87 6.20
CA LEU A 89 9.78 -17.68 5.19
C LEU A 89 11.12 -18.33 5.56
N LYS A 90 11.41 -18.50 6.86
CA LYS A 90 12.56 -19.31 7.30
C LYS A 90 12.38 -20.81 7.00
N LEU A 91 11.15 -21.28 7.00
CA LEU A 91 10.80 -22.67 6.72
C LEU A 91 10.62 -22.92 5.22
N GLU A 92 10.04 -21.96 4.51
CA GLU A 92 9.77 -22.02 3.07
C GLU A 92 10.15 -20.67 2.41
N PRO A 93 11.42 -20.52 1.97
CA PRO A 93 11.91 -19.27 1.39
C PRO A 93 11.31 -18.92 0.02
N ALA A 94 10.54 -19.81 -0.61
CA ALA A 94 9.91 -19.58 -1.91
C ALA A 94 8.43 -19.18 -1.83
N ASP A 95 7.91 -18.83 -0.64
CA ASP A 95 6.52 -18.34 -0.49
C ASP A 95 6.42 -16.88 -0.88
N GLY A 96 6.08 -16.63 -2.16
CA GLY A 96 5.89 -15.28 -2.70
C GLY A 96 4.75 -14.53 -2.02
N ASN A 97 3.69 -15.23 -1.59
CA ASN A 97 2.55 -14.62 -0.87
C ASN A 97 2.96 -14.17 0.54
N ALA A 98 3.78 -14.95 1.23
CA ALA A 98 4.31 -14.55 2.53
C ALA A 98 5.19 -13.29 2.39
N TYR A 99 6.03 -13.18 1.36
CA TYR A 99 6.79 -11.98 1.07
C TYR A 99 5.90 -10.77 0.74
N ALA A 100 4.86 -10.94 -0.08
CA ALA A 100 3.93 -9.86 -0.41
C ALA A 100 3.20 -9.34 0.85
N ASN A 101 2.72 -10.26 1.68
CA ASN A 101 2.09 -9.92 2.95
C ASN A 101 3.06 -9.20 3.90
N LEU A 102 4.30 -9.69 4.03
CA LEU A 102 5.32 -9.08 4.89
C LEU A 102 5.66 -7.67 4.41
N GLY A 103 5.80 -7.48 3.10
CA GLY A 103 6.03 -6.18 2.50
C GLY A 103 4.88 -5.20 2.74
N ALA A 104 3.63 -5.66 2.63
CA ALA A 104 2.46 -4.85 2.94
C ALA A 104 2.41 -4.44 4.42
N ILE A 105 2.77 -5.34 5.34
CA ILE A 105 2.87 -5.06 6.77
C ILE A 105 3.93 -3.99 7.04
N TYR A 106 5.13 -4.15 6.51
CA TYR A 106 6.20 -3.15 6.68
C TYR A 106 5.83 -1.80 6.06
N GLY A 107 5.11 -1.79 4.92
CA GLY A 107 4.57 -0.57 4.32
C GLY A 107 3.60 0.17 5.27
N ARG A 108 2.69 -0.55 5.93
CA ARG A 108 1.77 0.02 6.94
C ARG A 108 2.52 0.56 8.16
N GLN A 109 3.63 -0.07 8.54
CA GLN A 109 4.52 0.39 9.61
C GLN A 109 5.47 1.51 9.16
N LYS A 110 5.39 1.96 7.88
CA LYS A 110 6.31 2.95 7.27
C LYS A 110 7.79 2.50 7.27
N ARG A 111 8.05 1.21 7.38
CA ARG A 111 9.39 0.59 7.31
C ARG A 111 9.74 0.32 5.85
N TRP A 112 9.94 1.41 5.09
CA TRP A 112 9.98 1.36 3.62
C TRP A 112 11.10 0.49 3.06
N SER A 113 12.30 0.51 3.65
CA SER A 113 13.44 -0.30 3.20
C SER A 113 13.14 -1.80 3.30
N GLU A 114 12.53 -2.22 4.40
CA GLU A 114 12.17 -3.61 4.64
C GLU A 114 10.97 -4.03 3.78
N ALA A 115 10.01 -3.11 3.57
CA ALA A 115 8.90 -3.34 2.65
C ALA A 115 9.41 -3.60 1.24
N ILE A 116 10.32 -2.76 0.73
CA ILE A 116 10.91 -2.90 -0.60
C ILE A 116 11.66 -4.23 -0.72
N ALA A 117 12.49 -4.59 0.26
CA ALA A 117 13.23 -5.84 0.22
C ALA A 117 12.28 -7.06 0.14
N ALA A 118 11.24 -7.11 0.97
CA ALA A 118 10.25 -8.18 0.93
C ALA A 118 9.48 -8.20 -0.40
N LEU A 119 9.02 -7.03 -0.88
CA LEU A 119 8.25 -6.93 -2.13
C LEU A 119 9.08 -7.26 -3.37
N GLN A 120 10.39 -7.00 -3.37
CA GLN A 120 11.28 -7.44 -4.44
C GLN A 120 11.31 -8.97 -4.55
N HIS A 121 11.38 -9.69 -3.43
CA HIS A 121 11.25 -11.16 -3.46
C HIS A 121 9.85 -11.58 -3.94
N ALA A 122 8.80 -10.89 -3.49
CA ALA A 122 7.43 -11.19 -3.91
C ALA A 122 7.26 -11.08 -5.44
N VAL A 123 7.71 -9.99 -6.06
CA VAL A 123 7.53 -9.79 -7.52
C VAL A 123 8.42 -10.70 -8.37
N ILE A 124 9.53 -11.21 -7.82
CA ILE A 124 10.35 -12.24 -8.48
C ILE A 124 9.60 -13.57 -8.50
N LEU A 125 9.00 -13.96 -7.38
CA LEU A 125 8.26 -15.23 -7.23
C LEU A 125 6.87 -15.17 -7.88
N LEU A 126 6.24 -14.00 -7.86
CA LEU A 126 4.88 -13.74 -8.35
C LEU A 126 4.88 -12.52 -9.30
N PRO A 127 5.46 -12.63 -10.51
CA PRO A 127 5.63 -11.47 -11.41
C PRO A 127 4.32 -10.87 -11.93
N ASN A 128 3.23 -11.63 -11.85
CA ASN A 128 1.89 -11.23 -12.28
C ASN A 128 0.93 -10.95 -11.10
N ASP A 129 1.46 -10.81 -9.88
CA ASP A 129 0.65 -10.39 -8.75
C ASP A 129 0.49 -8.87 -8.73
N TYR A 130 -0.75 -8.41 -8.92
CA TYR A 130 -1.09 -6.99 -8.96
C TYR A 130 -0.75 -6.28 -7.66
N GLU A 131 -1.07 -6.89 -6.51
CA GLU A 131 -0.87 -6.27 -5.20
C GLU A 131 0.62 -6.12 -4.88
N ALA A 132 1.44 -7.12 -5.19
CA ALA A 132 2.89 -7.06 -5.00
C ALA A 132 3.52 -5.97 -5.89
N GLN A 133 3.16 -5.92 -7.18
CA GLN A 133 3.66 -4.91 -8.12
C GLN A 133 3.26 -3.49 -7.68
N THR A 134 1.98 -3.28 -7.33
CA THR A 134 1.48 -1.98 -6.89
C THR A 134 2.13 -1.55 -5.57
N SER A 135 2.26 -2.48 -4.62
CA SER A 135 2.86 -2.21 -3.30
C SER A 135 4.34 -1.86 -3.42
N LEU A 136 5.09 -2.57 -4.28
CA LEU A 136 6.51 -2.26 -4.52
C LEU A 136 6.66 -0.88 -5.16
N GLY A 137 5.88 -0.59 -6.20
CA GLY A 137 5.86 0.72 -6.83
C GLY A 137 5.50 1.84 -5.85
N ALA A 138 4.51 1.61 -4.98
CA ALA A 138 4.12 2.57 -3.95
C ALA A 138 5.22 2.77 -2.89
N ALA A 139 5.86 1.70 -2.42
CA ALA A 139 6.95 1.79 -1.45
C ALA A 139 8.18 2.52 -2.01
N LEU A 140 8.56 2.21 -3.26
CA LEU A 140 9.64 2.93 -3.98
C LEU A 140 9.31 4.42 -4.14
N ARG A 141 8.05 4.75 -4.45
CA ARG A 141 7.57 6.13 -4.53
C ARG A 141 7.69 6.86 -3.19
N GLN A 142 7.43 6.18 -2.06
CA GLN A 142 7.53 6.80 -0.73
C GLN A 142 8.96 7.21 -0.36
N ILE A 143 9.97 6.48 -0.83
CA ILE A 143 11.38 6.84 -0.63
C ILE A 143 11.92 7.76 -1.75
N GLY A 144 11.08 8.14 -2.72
CA GLY A 144 11.45 9.02 -3.83
C GLY A 144 12.17 8.33 -4.99
N ASP A 145 12.28 7.02 -5.01
CA ASP A 145 12.90 6.25 -6.11
C ASP A 145 11.87 6.01 -7.23
N TYR A 146 11.39 7.12 -7.82
CA TYR A 146 10.39 7.10 -8.88
C TYR A 146 10.83 6.34 -10.14
N PRO A 147 12.12 6.43 -10.57
CA PRO A 147 12.58 5.68 -11.73
C PRO A 147 12.41 4.16 -11.55
N LYS A 148 12.67 3.63 -10.35
CA LYS A 148 12.43 2.21 -10.06
C LYS A 148 10.95 1.90 -9.83
N ALA A 149 10.14 2.85 -9.36
CA ALA A 149 8.70 2.64 -9.17
C ALA A 149 7.95 2.43 -10.50
N VAL A 150 8.30 3.20 -11.55
CA VAL A 150 7.58 3.22 -12.82
C VAL A 150 7.40 1.84 -13.47
N PRO A 151 8.44 0.99 -13.64
CA PRO A 151 8.25 -0.32 -14.28
C PRO A 151 7.27 -1.22 -13.52
N HIS A 152 7.29 -1.21 -12.19
CA HIS A 152 6.37 -2.00 -11.37
C HIS A 152 4.93 -1.47 -11.46
N LEU A 153 4.75 -0.13 -11.41
CA LEU A 153 3.43 0.49 -11.54
C LEU A 153 2.85 0.29 -12.96
N ARG A 154 3.69 0.34 -14.00
CA ARG A 154 3.28 0.00 -15.36
C ARG A 154 2.83 -1.46 -15.45
N ARG A 155 3.60 -2.38 -14.85
CA ARG A 155 3.21 -3.78 -14.80
C ARG A 155 1.88 -3.99 -14.07
N ALA A 156 1.65 -3.28 -12.98
CA ALA A 156 0.36 -3.31 -12.28
C ALA A 156 -0.81 -2.90 -13.19
N THR A 157 -0.67 -1.82 -13.98
CA THR A 157 -1.72 -1.39 -14.91
C THR A 157 -1.97 -2.37 -16.06
N GLU A 158 -0.95 -3.14 -16.47
CA GLU A 158 -1.11 -4.21 -17.46
C GLU A 158 -1.86 -5.41 -16.88
N ILE A 159 -1.58 -5.78 -15.62
CA ILE A 159 -2.23 -6.92 -14.95
C ILE A 159 -3.70 -6.61 -14.65
N LYS A 160 -3.98 -5.40 -14.17
CA LYS A 160 -5.33 -4.99 -13.79
C LYS A 160 -5.69 -3.61 -14.37
N PRO A 161 -5.97 -3.54 -15.68
CA PRO A 161 -6.19 -2.26 -16.36
C PRO A 161 -7.45 -1.52 -15.91
N GLY A 162 -8.38 -2.20 -15.25
CA GLY A 162 -9.61 -1.62 -14.70
C GLY A 162 -9.47 -1.05 -13.27
N ASP A 163 -8.30 -1.06 -12.66
CA ASP A 163 -8.12 -0.52 -11.30
C ASP A 163 -7.54 0.91 -11.36
N PRO A 164 -8.27 1.93 -10.89
CA PRO A 164 -7.82 3.31 -10.93
C PRO A 164 -6.58 3.58 -10.09
N LEU A 165 -6.34 2.80 -9.02
CA LEU A 165 -5.21 2.99 -8.11
C LEU A 165 -3.87 2.77 -8.82
N GLY A 166 -3.76 1.72 -9.65
CA GLY A 166 -2.55 1.44 -10.43
C GLY A 166 -2.20 2.59 -11.35
N TRP A 167 -3.20 3.10 -12.09
CA TRP A 167 -3.04 4.23 -13.01
C TRP A 167 -2.70 5.53 -12.30
N SER A 168 -3.35 5.83 -11.16
CA SER A 168 -3.05 7.03 -10.38
C SER A 168 -1.62 7.00 -9.83
N ASN A 169 -1.19 5.89 -9.26
CA ASN A 169 0.18 5.71 -8.77
C ASN A 169 1.22 5.86 -9.89
N LEU A 170 0.96 5.29 -11.06
CA LEU A 170 1.81 5.42 -12.24
C LEU A 170 1.92 6.89 -12.67
N GLY A 171 0.79 7.58 -12.78
CA GLY A 171 0.76 8.99 -13.18
C GLY A 171 1.53 9.90 -12.23
N ILE A 172 1.43 9.67 -10.92
CA ILE A 172 2.23 10.39 -9.91
C ILE A 172 3.73 10.16 -10.12
N ALA A 173 4.14 8.89 -10.31
CA ALA A 173 5.54 8.56 -10.50
C ALA A 173 6.10 9.17 -11.80
N LEU A 174 5.34 9.10 -12.90
CA LEU A 174 5.70 9.72 -14.19
C LEU A 174 5.81 11.25 -14.08
N THR A 175 4.91 11.90 -13.33
CA THR A 175 5.00 13.35 -13.04
C THR A 175 6.33 13.71 -12.36
N LYS A 176 6.80 12.86 -11.45
CA LYS A 176 8.03 13.11 -10.69
C LYS A 176 9.31 12.90 -11.50
N ILE A 177 9.31 11.97 -12.47
CA ILE A 177 10.44 11.78 -13.41
C ILE A 177 10.35 12.68 -14.64
N ASN A 178 9.37 13.61 -14.67
CA ASN A 178 9.14 14.57 -15.76
C ASN A 178 8.70 13.95 -17.10
N ASP A 179 8.16 12.71 -17.09
CA ASP A 179 7.41 12.15 -18.22
C ASP A 179 5.99 12.74 -18.21
N ARG A 180 5.88 13.94 -18.82
CA ARG A 180 4.67 14.77 -18.73
C ARG A 180 3.49 14.18 -19.49
N GLU A 181 3.76 13.63 -20.67
CA GLU A 181 2.73 13.02 -21.53
C GLU A 181 2.22 11.74 -20.90
N GLY A 182 3.11 10.85 -20.52
CA GLY A 182 2.76 9.60 -19.85
C GLY A 182 1.98 9.82 -18.55
N ALA A 183 2.35 10.85 -17.77
CA ALA A 183 1.64 11.20 -16.54
C ALA A 183 0.18 11.58 -16.80
N ILE A 184 -0.07 12.46 -17.80
CA ILE A 184 -1.43 12.89 -18.13
C ILE A 184 -2.26 11.72 -18.65
N VAL A 185 -1.69 10.86 -19.52
CA VAL A 185 -2.40 9.67 -20.02
C VAL A 185 -2.81 8.76 -18.87
N ALA A 186 -1.89 8.47 -17.95
CA ALA A 186 -2.16 7.60 -16.83
C ALA A 186 -3.22 8.20 -15.87
N LEU A 187 -3.10 9.49 -15.53
CA LEU A 187 -4.05 10.17 -14.62
C LEU A 187 -5.44 10.31 -15.25
N LYS A 188 -5.54 10.61 -16.55
CA LYS A 188 -6.83 10.61 -17.25
C LYS A 188 -7.48 9.23 -17.23
N LYS A 189 -6.68 8.16 -17.41
CA LYS A 189 -7.22 6.80 -17.32
C LYS A 189 -7.72 6.47 -15.91
N ALA A 190 -7.02 6.94 -14.88
CA ALA A 190 -7.48 6.79 -13.50
C ALA A 190 -8.79 7.54 -13.25
N ILE A 191 -8.96 8.76 -13.77
CA ILE A 191 -10.21 9.55 -13.67
C ILE A 191 -11.35 8.89 -14.47
N GLU A 192 -11.07 8.36 -15.65
CA GLU A 192 -12.07 7.62 -16.43
C GLU A 192 -12.65 6.44 -15.65
N LEU A 193 -11.81 5.76 -14.85
CA LEU A 193 -12.20 4.62 -14.02
C LEU A 193 -12.85 5.03 -12.70
N ASP A 194 -12.43 6.15 -12.11
CA ASP A 194 -13.00 6.72 -10.89
C ASP A 194 -13.07 8.26 -10.97
N PRO A 195 -14.14 8.80 -11.58
CA PRO A 195 -14.28 10.24 -11.81
C PRO A 195 -14.59 11.06 -10.55
N LYS A 196 -14.84 10.40 -9.40
CA LYS A 196 -15.14 11.09 -8.14
C LYS A 196 -13.94 11.19 -7.21
N ASN A 197 -12.79 10.73 -7.61
CA ASN A 197 -11.58 10.80 -6.81
C ASN A 197 -10.90 12.16 -6.93
N GLY A 198 -11.21 13.08 -6.02
CA GLY A 198 -10.64 14.42 -5.99
C GLY A 198 -9.11 14.44 -5.95
N GLN A 199 -8.47 13.47 -5.27
CA GLN A 199 -7.02 13.36 -5.22
C GLN A 199 -6.42 13.07 -6.61
N THR A 200 -7.09 12.29 -7.46
CA THR A 200 -6.62 12.01 -8.83
C THR A 200 -6.72 13.25 -9.71
N HIS A 201 -7.81 14.03 -9.60
CA HIS A 201 -7.94 15.35 -10.27
C HIS A 201 -6.84 16.31 -9.82
N LEU A 202 -6.54 16.38 -8.52
CA LEU A 202 -5.43 17.19 -7.99
C LEU A 202 -4.09 16.75 -8.61
N ASN A 203 -3.82 15.47 -8.73
CA ASN A 203 -2.59 14.98 -9.36
C ASN A 203 -2.52 15.35 -10.84
N LEU A 204 -3.64 15.30 -11.57
CA LEU A 204 -3.72 15.70 -12.97
C LEU A 204 -3.49 17.22 -13.12
N ALA A 205 -4.07 18.03 -12.22
CA ALA A 205 -3.82 19.46 -12.17
C ALA A 205 -2.33 19.79 -12.00
N VAL A 206 -1.64 19.08 -11.08
CA VAL A 206 -0.18 19.22 -10.90
C VAL A 206 0.57 18.84 -12.19
N ALA A 207 0.17 17.79 -12.89
CA ALA A 207 0.78 17.38 -14.15
C ALA A 207 0.60 18.44 -15.24
N TYR A 208 -0.61 19.02 -15.37
CA TYR A 208 -0.88 20.12 -16.31
C TYR A 208 -0.10 21.38 -15.95
N ARG A 209 -0.05 21.78 -14.67
CA ARG A 209 0.76 22.92 -14.21
C ARG A 209 2.23 22.76 -14.60
N ARG A 210 2.80 21.56 -14.47
CA ARG A 210 4.19 21.27 -14.90
C ARG A 210 4.37 21.35 -16.41
N GLN A 211 3.31 21.12 -17.18
CA GLN A 211 3.29 21.37 -18.63
C GLN A 211 3.00 22.83 -19.01
N LYS A 212 2.80 23.73 -18.03
CA LYS A 212 2.38 25.13 -18.23
C LYS A 212 1.02 25.26 -18.94
N LYS A 213 0.16 24.26 -18.84
CA LYS A 213 -1.23 24.28 -19.31
C LYS A 213 -2.11 24.84 -18.20
N THR A 214 -2.05 26.18 -18.03
CA THR A 214 -2.62 26.86 -16.86
C THR A 214 -4.13 26.65 -16.75
N ASP A 215 -4.89 26.84 -17.85
CA ASP A 215 -6.35 26.72 -17.83
C ASP A 215 -6.80 25.30 -17.46
N ALA A 216 -6.19 24.27 -18.09
CA ALA A 216 -6.47 22.88 -17.75
C ALA A 216 -6.08 22.53 -16.31
N ALA A 217 -5.01 23.13 -15.77
CA ALA A 217 -4.63 22.94 -14.39
C ALA A 217 -5.65 23.56 -13.42
N ILE A 218 -6.16 24.75 -13.72
CA ILE A 218 -7.20 25.42 -12.92
C ILE A 218 -8.46 24.57 -12.88
N GLU A 219 -8.97 24.13 -14.04
CA GLU A 219 -10.16 23.31 -14.16
C GLU A 219 -10.07 22.03 -13.29
N GLU A 220 -8.95 21.33 -13.37
CA GLU A 220 -8.75 20.10 -12.58
C GLU A 220 -8.57 20.38 -11.09
N TYR A 221 -7.93 21.50 -10.70
CA TYR A 221 -7.85 21.89 -9.29
C TYR A 221 -9.23 22.28 -8.74
N GLU A 222 -10.05 23.03 -9.49
CA GLU A 222 -11.43 23.37 -9.11
C GLU A 222 -12.27 22.12 -8.91
N THR A 223 -12.16 21.15 -9.83
CA THR A 223 -12.83 19.86 -9.73
C THR A 223 -12.35 19.11 -8.49
N ALA A 224 -11.05 19.04 -8.26
CA ALA A 224 -10.46 18.35 -7.11
C ALA A 224 -11.01 18.88 -5.77
N VAL A 225 -11.00 20.20 -5.57
CA VAL A 225 -11.45 20.81 -4.31
C VAL A 225 -12.99 20.86 -4.20
N SER A 226 -13.72 20.72 -5.30
CA SER A 226 -15.17 20.54 -5.29
C SER A 226 -15.56 19.14 -4.82
N LEU A 227 -14.82 18.11 -5.28
CA LEU A 227 -15.04 16.72 -4.90
C LEU A 227 -14.58 16.43 -3.47
N ASP A 228 -13.45 17.02 -3.07
CA ASP A 228 -12.88 16.89 -1.72
C ASP A 228 -12.41 18.27 -1.20
N PRO A 229 -13.26 18.98 -0.46
CA PRO A 229 -12.91 20.26 0.14
C PRO A 229 -11.76 20.20 1.17
N GLY A 230 -11.36 19.01 1.62
CA GLY A 230 -10.22 18.79 2.50
C GLY A 230 -8.86 18.88 1.80
N LEU A 231 -8.83 18.94 0.47
CA LEU A 231 -7.60 19.06 -0.32
C LEU A 231 -7.01 20.47 -0.26
N ALA A 232 -6.49 20.85 0.91
CA ALA A 232 -5.94 22.19 1.17
C ALA A 232 -4.92 22.64 0.10
N GLY A 233 -4.00 21.75 -0.31
CA GLY A 233 -3.01 22.06 -1.35
C GLY A 233 -3.61 22.51 -2.68
N GLY A 234 -4.80 22.00 -3.03
CA GLY A 234 -5.52 22.42 -4.24
C GLY A 234 -5.93 23.89 -4.20
N TYR A 235 -6.43 24.37 -3.06
CA TYR A 235 -6.76 25.79 -2.87
C TYR A 235 -5.53 26.69 -2.93
N TYR A 236 -4.42 26.25 -2.35
CA TYR A 236 -3.17 27.01 -2.40
C TYR A 236 -2.67 27.16 -3.85
N ASP A 237 -2.63 26.04 -4.59
CA ASP A 237 -2.20 26.05 -5.99
C ASP A 237 -3.15 26.86 -6.89
N LEU A 238 -4.47 26.81 -6.66
CA LEU A 238 -5.45 27.70 -7.31
C LEU A 238 -5.15 29.17 -7.03
N GLY A 239 -4.89 29.53 -5.78
CA GLY A 239 -4.52 30.89 -5.39
C GLY A 239 -3.30 31.40 -6.14
N LEU A 240 -2.29 30.56 -6.32
CA LEU A 240 -1.10 30.89 -7.10
C LEU A 240 -1.43 31.12 -8.58
N LEU A 241 -2.19 30.19 -9.21
CA LEU A 241 -2.52 30.27 -10.63
C LEU A 241 -3.42 31.46 -10.93
N TYR A 242 -4.45 31.72 -10.12
CA TYR A 242 -5.30 32.91 -10.26
C TYR A 242 -4.53 34.22 -10.07
N SER A 243 -3.56 34.25 -9.12
CA SER A 243 -2.71 35.40 -8.93
C SER A 243 -1.85 35.70 -10.18
N GLN A 244 -1.31 34.65 -10.81
CA GLN A 244 -0.53 34.78 -12.05
C GLN A 244 -1.39 35.27 -13.22
N ASP A 245 -2.66 34.83 -13.27
CA ASP A 245 -3.63 35.24 -14.29
C ASP A 245 -4.33 36.58 -13.97
N ARG A 246 -3.93 37.30 -12.91
CA ARG A 246 -4.50 38.56 -12.41
C ARG A 246 -5.98 38.46 -11.99
N ARG A 247 -6.46 37.28 -11.73
CA ARG A 247 -7.80 36.99 -11.19
C ARG A 247 -7.75 37.10 -9.65
N TYR A 248 -7.55 38.36 -9.19
CA TYR A 248 -7.17 38.61 -7.79
C TYR A 248 -8.27 38.25 -6.79
N ASP A 249 -9.54 38.44 -7.13
CA ASP A 249 -10.66 38.10 -6.24
C ASP A 249 -10.78 36.57 -6.02
N GLU A 250 -10.61 35.81 -7.10
CA GLU A 250 -10.57 34.34 -7.02
C GLU A 250 -9.33 33.87 -6.26
N ALA A 251 -8.17 34.48 -6.49
CA ALA A 251 -6.96 34.18 -5.74
C ALA A 251 -7.13 34.40 -4.23
N LEU A 252 -7.72 35.54 -3.83
CA LEU A 252 -8.07 35.84 -2.44
C LEU A 252 -8.98 34.79 -1.84
N THR A 253 -10.03 34.41 -2.58
CA THR A 253 -10.98 33.40 -2.15
C THR A 253 -10.30 32.05 -1.95
N ALA A 254 -9.42 31.64 -2.87
CA ALA A 254 -8.69 30.39 -2.81
C ALA A 254 -7.73 30.35 -1.61
N PHE A 255 -6.91 31.39 -1.37
CA PHE A 255 -6.02 31.43 -0.20
C PHE A 255 -6.79 31.47 1.13
N LYS A 256 -7.94 32.17 1.21
CA LYS A 256 -8.79 32.14 2.41
C LYS A 256 -9.36 30.74 2.66
N LYS A 257 -9.80 30.02 1.62
CA LYS A 257 -10.21 28.63 1.73
C LYS A 257 -9.06 27.70 2.15
N TYR A 258 -7.85 27.92 1.63
CA TYR A 258 -6.66 27.19 2.07
C TYR A 258 -6.44 27.31 3.57
N LEU A 259 -6.48 28.55 4.12
CA LEU A 259 -6.33 28.79 5.55
C LEU A 259 -7.44 28.15 6.39
N ALA A 260 -8.66 28.08 5.84
CA ALA A 260 -9.82 27.49 6.53
C ALA A 260 -9.87 25.95 6.43
N SER A 261 -9.30 25.35 5.37
CA SER A 261 -9.41 23.92 5.09
C SER A 261 -8.41 23.05 5.88
N SER A 262 -7.44 23.64 6.59
CA SER A 262 -6.44 22.88 7.34
C SER A 262 -6.21 23.45 8.73
N GLU A 263 -6.64 22.72 9.74
CA GLU A 263 -6.38 23.05 11.15
C GLU A 263 -4.89 22.88 11.52
N HIS A 264 -4.12 22.12 10.74
CA HIS A 264 -2.73 21.74 11.03
C HIS A 264 -1.70 22.28 10.04
N LEU A 265 -1.96 23.49 9.48
CA LEU A 265 -0.94 24.18 8.69
C LEU A 265 0.26 24.54 9.59
N ASP A 266 1.47 24.22 9.12
CA ASP A 266 2.66 24.72 9.76
C ASP A 266 2.71 26.27 9.71
N ALA A 267 3.43 26.87 10.66
CA ALA A 267 3.45 28.32 10.80
C ALA A 267 4.01 29.06 9.55
N GLY A 268 4.90 28.39 8.80
CA GLY A 268 5.48 28.94 7.57
C GLY A 268 4.46 29.02 6.44
N SER A 269 3.76 27.92 6.18
CA SER A 269 2.71 27.83 5.17
C SER A 269 1.54 28.77 5.45
N ARG A 270 1.16 28.91 6.72
CA ARG A 270 0.14 29.87 7.15
C ARG A 270 0.59 31.31 6.87
N ARG A 271 1.79 31.67 7.28
CA ARG A 271 2.33 33.04 7.07
C ARG A 271 2.43 33.38 5.60
N ASP A 272 2.92 32.46 4.75
CA ASP A 272 3.01 32.71 3.30
C ASP A 272 1.63 33.00 2.70
N ALA A 273 0.61 32.23 3.06
CA ALA A 273 -0.75 32.46 2.57
C ALA A 273 -1.32 33.82 3.06
N GLU A 274 -1.10 34.18 4.33
CA GLU A 274 -1.52 35.47 4.91
C GLU A 274 -0.82 36.67 4.23
N GLU A 275 0.47 36.56 3.94
CA GLU A 275 1.23 37.59 3.21
C GLU A 275 0.71 37.78 1.78
N ARG A 276 0.38 36.66 1.09
CA ARG A 276 -0.23 36.71 -0.25
C ARG A 276 -1.60 37.38 -0.23
N ILE A 277 -2.45 37.02 0.74
CA ILE A 277 -3.76 37.70 0.92
C ILE A 277 -3.58 39.17 1.09
N LYS A 278 -2.70 39.60 1.99
CA LYS A 278 -2.44 41.04 2.24
C LYS A 278 -1.96 41.77 0.98
N SER A 279 -1.08 41.15 0.20
CA SER A 279 -0.59 41.69 -1.06
C SER A 279 -1.70 41.85 -2.09
N LEU A 280 -2.55 40.84 -2.23
CA LEU A 280 -3.68 40.83 -3.17
C LEU A 280 -4.75 41.84 -2.79
N GLU A 281 -5.09 42.00 -1.50
CA GLU A 281 -6.02 43.04 -1.01
C GLU A 281 -5.53 44.46 -1.34
N GLY A 282 -4.20 44.67 -1.29
CA GLY A 282 -3.59 45.92 -1.75
C GLY A 282 -3.68 46.14 -3.26
N ALA A 283 -3.65 45.07 -4.05
CA ALA A 283 -3.77 45.15 -5.51
C ALA A 283 -5.21 45.38 -5.97
N VAL A 284 -6.19 44.74 -5.31
CA VAL A 284 -7.63 44.94 -5.60
C VAL A 284 -8.08 46.37 -5.29
N LYS A 285 -7.60 46.98 -4.18
CA LYS A 285 -7.96 48.37 -3.81
C LYS A 285 -7.39 49.42 -4.76
N LYS A 286 -6.43 49.06 -5.60
CA LYS A 286 -5.79 50.01 -6.55
C LYS A 286 -6.40 49.95 -7.96
N LYS A 287 -7.32 49.00 -8.22
CA LYS A 287 -8.14 48.95 -9.44
C LYS A 287 -9.41 49.77 -9.27
#